data_53970e704cd47a7e42a4686552a8be4d
#
_entry.id   53970e704cd47a7e42a4686552a8be4d
#
_cell.length_a   1.000
_cell.length_b   1.000
_cell.length_c   1.000
_cell.angle_alpha   90.00
_cell.angle_beta   90.00
_cell.angle_gamma   90.00
#
_symmetry.space_group_name_H-M   'P 1'
#
loop_
_entity.id
_entity.type
_entity.pdbx_description
1 polymer ?
#
loop_
_entity_poly.entity_id
_entity_poly.type
_entity_poly.pdbx_seq_one_letter_code
_entity_poly.pdbx_strand_id
1 'polypeptide(L)'
;MEIKGSFTVDYKIEKVWDIIADANKFAKCLPNVVSTEVNGDNFQLQFKVDAKKYTSKFLGAGYLSNLNIKFSAQLKEKQENKHVLIQGDGSTIGLKFSIALYIDISTQDSSTKIDWKADIELGKMAKLFGEDIVNQAVTDVVNQTVDNLKKMLK
;
A
#
# COMPACT_ATOMS: atom_id res chain seq x y z
N MET A 1 -4.98 -2.09 13.88
CA MET A 1 -6.06 -2.07 12.87
C MET A 1 -5.72 -3.02 11.74
N GLU A 2 -6.63 -3.87 11.37
CA GLU A 2 -6.42 -4.85 10.30
C GLU A 2 -7.37 -4.58 9.14
N ILE A 3 -6.82 -4.56 7.92
CA ILE A 3 -7.59 -4.44 6.69
C ILE A 3 -7.14 -5.57 5.78
N LYS A 4 -8.09 -6.28 5.15
CA LYS A 4 -7.76 -7.39 4.27
C LYS A 4 -8.68 -7.41 3.05
N GLY A 5 -8.23 -8.10 2.01
CA GLY A 5 -9.00 -8.25 0.79
C GLY A 5 -8.42 -9.30 -0.11
N SER A 6 -9.08 -9.49 -1.24
CA SER A 6 -8.69 -10.52 -2.21
C SER A 6 -9.13 -10.07 -3.60
N PHE A 7 -8.34 -10.41 -4.61
CA PHE A 7 -8.70 -10.18 -6.01
C PHE A 7 -7.98 -11.18 -6.90
N THR A 8 -8.45 -11.30 -8.14
CA THR A 8 -7.89 -12.23 -9.12
C THR A 8 -7.48 -11.46 -10.37
N VAL A 9 -6.35 -11.85 -10.95
CA VAL A 9 -5.88 -11.30 -12.23
C VAL A 9 -5.67 -12.44 -13.23
N ASP A 10 -5.95 -12.17 -14.51
CA ASP A 10 -5.86 -13.17 -15.57
C ASP A 10 -4.45 -13.24 -16.15
N TYR A 11 -3.48 -13.45 -15.28
CA TYR A 11 -2.06 -13.55 -15.63
C TYR A 11 -1.43 -14.66 -14.82
N LYS A 12 -0.36 -15.25 -15.36
CA LYS A 12 0.38 -16.32 -14.69
C LYS A 12 1.02 -15.81 -13.41
N ILE A 13 1.15 -16.72 -12.45
CA ILE A 13 1.67 -16.39 -11.11
C ILE A 13 3.11 -15.83 -11.19
N GLU A 14 3.92 -16.28 -12.12
CA GLU A 14 5.28 -15.80 -12.32
C GLU A 14 5.29 -14.31 -12.67
N LYS A 15 4.34 -13.85 -13.49
CA LYS A 15 4.22 -12.44 -13.84
C LYS A 15 3.84 -11.57 -12.63
N VAL A 16 2.92 -12.06 -11.81
CA VAL A 16 2.51 -11.35 -10.61
C VAL A 16 3.67 -11.27 -9.62
N TRP A 17 4.36 -12.41 -9.43
CA TRP A 17 5.51 -12.48 -8.55
C TRP A 17 6.62 -11.49 -8.94
N ASP A 18 6.90 -11.37 -10.23
CA ASP A 18 7.94 -10.44 -10.72
C ASP A 18 7.68 -8.99 -10.29
N ILE A 19 6.44 -8.62 -10.08
CA ILE A 19 6.09 -7.26 -9.66
C ILE A 19 6.09 -7.12 -8.15
N ILE A 20 5.42 -8.02 -7.44
CA ILE A 20 5.26 -7.87 -5.99
C ILE A 20 6.53 -8.19 -5.21
N ALA A 21 7.45 -8.97 -5.79
CA ALA A 21 8.71 -9.33 -5.16
C ALA A 21 9.87 -8.39 -5.53
N ASP A 22 9.62 -7.39 -6.35
CA ASP A 22 10.62 -6.42 -6.79
C ASP A 22 10.24 -5.05 -6.22
N ALA A 23 11.10 -4.51 -5.35
CA ALA A 23 10.79 -3.25 -4.66
C ALA A 23 10.55 -2.09 -5.64
N ASN A 24 11.33 -2.02 -6.73
CA ASN A 24 11.18 -0.97 -7.72
C ASN A 24 9.83 -1.05 -8.44
N LYS A 25 9.46 -2.25 -8.89
CA LYS A 25 8.19 -2.47 -9.58
C LYS A 25 7.00 -2.29 -8.63
N PHE A 26 7.10 -2.81 -7.41
CA PHE A 26 6.05 -2.64 -6.41
C PHE A 26 5.81 -1.17 -6.09
N ALA A 27 6.87 -0.40 -5.89
CA ALA A 27 6.76 1.02 -5.60
C ALA A 27 6.05 1.79 -6.72
N LYS A 28 6.21 1.36 -7.98
CA LYS A 28 5.54 1.98 -9.13
C LYS A 28 4.04 1.71 -9.18
N CYS A 29 3.56 0.70 -8.45
CA CYS A 29 2.12 0.44 -8.37
C CYS A 29 1.41 1.40 -7.43
N LEU A 30 2.11 2.03 -6.50
CA LEU A 30 1.49 2.92 -5.53
C LEU A 30 1.04 4.23 -6.19
N PRO A 31 -0.12 4.77 -5.78
CA PRO A 31 -0.66 5.96 -6.42
C PRO A 31 -0.03 7.25 -5.90
N ASN A 32 -0.03 8.28 -6.75
CA ASN A 32 0.33 9.64 -6.36
C ASN A 32 1.72 9.79 -5.75
N VAL A 33 2.65 8.95 -6.17
CA VAL A 33 4.03 8.98 -5.69
C VAL A 33 4.75 10.19 -6.30
N VAL A 34 5.39 10.98 -5.45
CA VAL A 34 6.15 12.17 -5.88
C VAL A 34 7.66 11.94 -5.86
N SER A 35 8.13 10.98 -5.07
CA SER A 35 9.55 10.59 -5.09
C SER A 35 9.70 9.15 -4.65
N THR A 36 10.69 8.46 -5.21
CA THR A 36 10.99 7.07 -4.89
C THR A 36 12.49 6.87 -4.87
N GLU A 37 12.97 6.14 -3.87
CA GLU A 37 14.35 5.69 -3.79
C GLU A 37 14.35 4.21 -3.44
N VAL A 38 14.99 3.39 -4.26
CA VAL A 38 15.02 1.94 -4.09
C VAL A 38 16.45 1.47 -3.95
N ASN A 39 16.70 0.60 -2.95
CA ASN A 39 18.01 0.01 -2.71
C ASN A 39 17.80 -1.46 -2.34
N GLY A 40 17.93 -2.35 -3.34
CA GLY A 40 17.65 -3.78 -3.17
C GLY A 40 16.19 -4.02 -2.79
N ASP A 41 15.96 -4.68 -1.66
CA ASP A 41 14.61 -4.94 -1.14
C ASP A 41 14.06 -3.80 -0.28
N ASN A 42 14.83 -2.73 -0.11
CA ASN A 42 14.41 -1.55 0.65
C ASN A 42 13.94 -0.46 -0.31
N PHE A 43 12.89 0.24 0.09
CA PHE A 43 12.47 1.40 -0.68
C PHE A 43 11.93 2.49 0.24
N GLN A 44 12.12 3.73 -0.19
CA GLN A 44 11.57 4.91 0.46
C GLN A 44 10.78 5.69 -0.58
N LEU A 45 9.63 6.18 -0.19
CA LEU A 45 8.82 6.97 -1.09
C LEU A 45 8.05 8.05 -0.36
N GLN A 46 7.62 9.02 -1.14
CA GLN A 46 6.69 10.04 -0.69
C GLN A 46 5.50 10.05 -1.63
N PHE A 47 4.31 10.08 -1.06
CA PHE A 47 3.09 10.15 -1.86
C PHE A 47 2.09 11.09 -1.20
N LYS A 48 1.11 11.52 -1.98
CA LYS A 48 0.13 12.50 -1.55
C LYS A 48 -1.22 11.85 -1.31
N VAL A 49 -1.90 12.31 -0.26
CA VAL A 49 -3.25 11.86 0.07
C VAL A 49 -4.10 13.09 0.40
N ASP A 50 -5.31 13.12 -0.13
CA ASP A 50 -6.29 14.15 0.22
C ASP A 50 -7.21 13.62 1.32
N ALA A 51 -6.90 13.96 2.57
CA ALA A 51 -7.68 13.50 3.71
C ALA A 51 -9.06 14.15 3.78
N LYS A 52 -9.26 15.30 3.14
CA LYS A 52 -10.56 15.98 3.14
C LYS A 52 -11.63 15.21 2.36
N LYS A 53 -11.24 14.31 1.48
CA LYS A 53 -12.18 13.44 0.75
C LYS A 53 -13.01 12.55 1.67
N TYR A 54 -12.51 12.26 2.86
CA TYR A 54 -13.10 11.26 3.75
C TYR A 54 -13.92 11.87 4.88
N THR A 55 -13.87 13.18 5.07
CA THR A 55 -14.58 13.81 6.17
C THR A 55 -14.69 15.32 6.01
N SER A 56 -15.82 15.90 6.43
CA SER A 56 -16.00 17.34 6.56
C SER A 56 -15.44 17.87 7.89
N LYS A 57 -15.01 16.99 8.80
CA LYS A 57 -14.46 17.34 10.10
C LYS A 57 -13.26 18.31 10.01
N PHE A 58 -12.50 18.23 8.91
CA PHE A 58 -11.32 19.03 8.68
C PHE A 58 -11.57 20.18 7.68
N LEU A 59 -12.81 20.57 7.52
CA LEU A 59 -13.17 21.63 6.58
C LEU A 59 -12.41 22.92 6.95
N GLY A 60 -11.76 23.51 5.95
CA GLY A 60 -10.94 24.71 6.17
C GLY A 60 -9.47 24.45 6.45
N ALA A 61 -9.10 23.21 6.79
CA ALA A 61 -7.69 22.86 7.00
C ALA A 61 -7.04 22.48 5.65
N GLY A 62 -6.60 23.50 4.90
CA GLY A 62 -6.11 23.33 3.52
C GLY A 62 -4.96 22.34 3.36
N TYR A 63 -4.08 22.22 4.36
CA TYR A 63 -2.97 21.28 4.30
C TYR A 63 -3.43 19.81 4.27
N LEU A 64 -4.64 19.50 4.72
CA LEU A 64 -5.17 18.14 4.72
C LEU A 64 -5.62 17.68 3.34
N SER A 65 -5.79 18.58 2.38
CA SER A 65 -6.09 18.22 1.00
C SER A 65 -4.85 17.74 0.25
N ASN A 66 -3.68 17.85 0.84
CA ASN A 66 -2.42 17.52 0.19
C ASN A 66 -1.41 17.01 1.21
N LEU A 67 -1.81 15.99 1.98
CA LEU A 67 -0.93 15.37 2.96
C LEU A 67 0.22 14.68 2.26
N ASN A 68 1.44 15.00 2.68
CA ASN A 68 2.63 14.31 2.21
C ASN A 68 2.95 13.17 3.18
N ILE A 69 2.90 11.95 2.67
CA ILE A 69 3.21 10.76 3.46
C ILE A 69 4.59 10.27 3.06
N LYS A 70 5.48 10.18 4.04
CA LYS A 70 6.81 9.59 3.88
C LYS A 70 6.76 8.16 4.37
N PHE A 71 7.28 7.24 3.58
CA PHE A 71 7.18 5.83 3.88
C PHE A 71 8.50 5.13 3.55
N SER A 72 9.00 4.33 4.51
CA SER A 72 10.19 3.50 4.32
C SER A 72 9.80 2.05 4.58
N ALA A 73 10.08 1.18 3.64
CA ALA A 73 9.67 -0.21 3.73
C ALA A 73 10.74 -1.18 3.23
N GLN A 74 10.56 -2.42 3.59
CA GLN A 74 11.44 -3.52 3.20
C GLN A 74 10.59 -4.73 2.83
N LEU A 75 10.95 -5.38 1.71
CA LEU A 75 10.38 -6.68 1.35
C LEU A 75 11.09 -7.75 2.16
N LYS A 76 10.32 -8.51 2.94
CA LYS A 76 10.80 -9.59 3.80
C LYS A 76 10.08 -10.89 3.46
N GLU A 77 10.60 -12.00 3.94
CA GLU A 77 9.95 -13.30 3.83
C GLU A 77 9.47 -13.63 2.40
N LYS A 78 10.33 -13.38 1.40
CA LYS A 78 9.98 -13.69 0.02
C LYS A 78 10.04 -15.20 -0.22
N GLN A 79 8.87 -15.78 -0.50
CA GLN A 79 8.74 -17.18 -0.90
C GLN A 79 8.22 -17.18 -2.34
N GLU A 80 9.07 -17.60 -3.26
CA GLU A 80 8.82 -17.49 -4.69
C GLU A 80 7.44 -18.06 -5.07
N ASN A 81 6.67 -17.25 -5.79
CA ASN A 81 5.32 -17.57 -6.27
C ASN A 81 4.32 -17.91 -5.16
N LYS A 82 4.57 -17.52 -3.92
CA LYS A 82 3.70 -17.82 -2.78
C LYS A 82 3.42 -16.65 -1.87
N HIS A 83 4.45 -15.96 -1.39
CA HIS A 83 4.26 -15.03 -0.29
C HIS A 83 5.36 -13.97 -0.23
N VAL A 84 4.96 -12.75 0.12
CA VAL A 84 5.90 -11.70 0.50
C VAL A 84 5.31 -10.89 1.65
N LEU A 85 6.18 -10.52 2.59
CA LEU A 85 5.84 -9.58 3.65
C LEU A 85 6.54 -8.26 3.38
N ILE A 86 5.78 -7.18 3.39
CA ILE A 86 6.33 -5.82 3.24
C ILE A 86 6.11 -5.12 4.58
N GLN A 87 7.20 -4.78 5.26
CA GLN A 87 7.14 -4.04 6.52
C GLN A 87 7.68 -2.65 6.34
N GLY A 88 6.99 -1.67 6.92
CA GLY A 88 7.42 -0.30 6.79
C GLY A 88 6.91 0.62 7.86
N ASP A 89 7.56 1.77 7.95
CA ASP A 89 7.20 2.86 8.84
C ASP A 89 6.94 4.10 8.01
N GLY A 90 5.93 4.86 8.40
CA GLY A 90 5.58 6.07 7.72
C GLY A 90 5.30 7.21 8.68
N SER A 91 5.22 8.40 8.12
CA SER A 91 4.87 9.59 8.88
C SER A 91 4.16 10.62 8.00
N THR A 92 3.29 11.41 8.62
CA THR A 92 2.66 12.57 8.01
C THR A 92 2.33 13.58 9.11
N ILE A 93 2.56 14.85 8.87
CA ILE A 93 2.32 15.96 9.81
C ILE A 93 2.84 15.67 11.23
N GLY A 94 4.02 15.05 11.32
CA GLY A 94 4.65 14.73 12.62
C GLY A 94 4.10 13.51 13.33
N LEU A 95 3.13 12.83 12.75
CA LEU A 95 2.56 11.59 13.30
C LEU A 95 3.17 10.38 12.61
N LYS A 96 3.37 9.32 13.38
CA LYS A 96 4.02 8.08 12.89
C LYS A 96 3.03 6.93 12.85
N PHE A 97 3.24 6.04 11.89
CA PHE A 97 2.49 4.79 11.78
C PHE A 97 3.41 3.68 11.27
N SER A 98 3.00 2.44 11.47
CA SER A 98 3.71 1.31 10.89
C SER A 98 2.73 0.36 10.21
N ILE A 99 3.23 -0.36 9.20
CA ILE A 99 2.43 -1.29 8.39
C ILE A 99 3.20 -2.60 8.24
N ALA A 100 2.48 -3.71 8.39
CA ALA A 100 2.93 -5.02 7.92
C ALA A 100 1.92 -5.49 6.88
N LEU A 101 2.35 -5.58 5.63
CA LEU A 101 1.50 -6.01 4.52
C LEU A 101 1.89 -7.42 4.09
N TYR A 102 0.97 -8.36 4.29
CA TYR A 102 1.13 -9.76 3.91
C TYR A 102 0.42 -9.97 2.57
N ILE A 103 1.16 -10.47 1.58
CA ILE A 103 0.61 -10.76 0.26
C ILE A 103 0.82 -12.24 -0.02
N ASP A 104 -0.27 -12.98 -0.19
CA ASP A 104 -0.24 -14.41 -0.53
C ASP A 104 -0.84 -14.59 -1.92
N ILE A 105 -0.13 -15.31 -2.78
CA ILE A 105 -0.59 -15.56 -4.14
C ILE A 105 -0.72 -17.06 -4.38
N SER A 106 -1.70 -17.42 -5.20
CA SER A 106 -1.95 -18.81 -5.56
C SER A 106 -2.51 -18.90 -6.98
N THR A 107 -2.20 -20.01 -7.64
CA THR A 107 -2.72 -20.28 -8.97
C THR A 107 -4.18 -20.72 -8.87
N GLN A 108 -5.02 -20.14 -9.72
CA GLN A 108 -6.43 -20.48 -9.82
C GLN A 108 -6.76 -20.66 -11.32
N ASP A 109 -6.70 -21.88 -11.80
CA ASP A 109 -6.77 -22.21 -13.23
C ASP A 109 -5.66 -21.49 -14.00
N SER A 110 -5.99 -20.64 -14.98
CA SER A 110 -5.01 -19.84 -15.72
C SER A 110 -4.78 -18.45 -15.10
N SER A 111 -5.42 -18.19 -13.96
CA SER A 111 -5.39 -16.91 -13.27
C SER A 111 -4.59 -17.00 -11.97
N THR A 112 -4.32 -15.85 -11.36
CA THR A 112 -3.67 -15.77 -10.06
C THR A 112 -4.60 -15.10 -9.07
N LYS A 113 -4.81 -15.75 -7.93
CA LYS A 113 -5.54 -15.17 -6.80
C LYS A 113 -4.53 -14.50 -5.88
N ILE A 114 -4.84 -13.28 -5.47
CA ILE A 114 -4.01 -12.48 -4.58
C ILE A 114 -4.83 -12.18 -3.33
N ASP A 115 -4.35 -12.68 -2.19
CA ASP A 115 -4.93 -12.38 -0.87
C ASP A 115 -3.96 -11.47 -0.15
N TRP A 116 -4.47 -10.40 0.43
CA TRP A 116 -3.62 -9.45 1.16
C TRP A 116 -4.23 -9.11 2.51
N LYS A 117 -3.36 -8.79 3.45
CA LYS A 117 -3.74 -8.35 4.78
C LYS A 117 -2.75 -7.27 5.24
N ALA A 118 -3.26 -6.15 5.70
CA ALA A 118 -2.46 -5.07 6.24
C ALA A 118 -2.75 -4.91 7.73
N ASP A 119 -1.71 -5.05 8.55
CA ASP A 119 -1.76 -4.72 9.97
C ASP A 119 -1.14 -3.33 10.13
N ILE A 120 -1.92 -2.38 10.64
CA ILE A 120 -1.52 -0.98 10.73
C ILE A 120 -1.57 -0.53 12.19
N GLU A 121 -0.44 -0.02 12.68
CA GLU A 121 -0.39 0.64 13.97
C GLU A 121 -0.38 2.15 13.75
N LEU A 122 -1.47 2.79 14.16
CA LEU A 122 -1.71 4.20 13.88
C LEU A 122 -1.15 5.15 14.93
N GLY A 123 -0.93 4.66 16.17
CA GLY A 123 -0.49 5.53 17.24
C GLY A 123 -1.44 6.72 17.42
N LYS A 124 -0.90 7.93 17.45
CA LYS A 124 -1.69 9.14 17.63
C LYS A 124 -2.57 9.50 16.42
N MET A 125 -2.31 8.92 15.27
CA MET A 125 -3.16 9.15 14.09
C MET A 125 -4.59 8.68 14.33
N ALA A 126 -4.78 7.62 15.12
CA ALA A 126 -6.12 7.12 15.45
C ALA A 126 -6.95 8.18 16.16
N LYS A 127 -6.33 9.02 16.99
CA LYS A 127 -7.01 10.10 17.70
C LYS A 127 -7.33 11.28 16.80
N LEU A 128 -6.42 11.59 15.86
CA LEU A 128 -6.59 12.74 14.98
C LEU A 128 -7.60 12.47 13.86
N PHE A 129 -7.44 11.36 13.16
CA PHE A 129 -8.26 11.04 11.98
C PHE A 129 -9.41 10.08 12.27
N GLY A 130 -9.23 9.16 13.23
CA GLY A 130 -10.16 8.05 13.47
C GLY A 130 -9.88 6.88 12.54
N GLU A 131 -10.22 5.67 13.00
CA GLU A 131 -9.98 4.46 12.23
C GLU A 131 -10.80 4.39 10.94
N ASP A 132 -12.02 4.92 10.93
CA ASP A 132 -12.88 4.89 9.75
C ASP A 132 -12.27 5.68 8.58
N ILE A 133 -11.71 6.86 8.87
CA ILE A 133 -11.06 7.68 7.85
C ILE A 133 -9.82 6.99 7.31
N VAL A 134 -9.00 6.43 8.19
CA VAL A 134 -7.80 5.69 7.78
C VAL A 134 -8.19 4.47 6.95
N ASN A 135 -9.22 3.73 7.35
CA ASN A 135 -9.70 2.58 6.60
C ASN A 135 -10.10 2.98 5.17
N GLN A 136 -10.86 4.06 5.01
CA GLN A 136 -11.26 4.55 3.70
C GLN A 136 -10.06 4.95 2.85
N ALA A 137 -9.10 5.67 3.44
CA ALA A 137 -7.90 6.11 2.73
C ALA A 137 -7.05 4.92 2.29
N VAL A 138 -6.85 3.93 3.16
CA VAL A 138 -6.08 2.72 2.82
C VAL A 138 -6.81 1.92 1.74
N THR A 139 -8.13 1.80 1.83
CA THR A 139 -8.92 1.09 0.81
C THR A 139 -8.76 1.74 -0.56
N ASP A 140 -8.78 3.06 -0.64
CA ASP A 140 -8.59 3.78 -1.90
C ASP A 140 -7.17 3.58 -2.44
N VAL A 141 -6.16 3.64 -1.59
CA VAL A 141 -4.76 3.39 -1.99
C VAL A 141 -4.62 1.98 -2.52
N VAL A 142 -5.19 0.99 -1.84
CA VAL A 142 -5.14 -0.41 -2.29
C VAL A 142 -5.84 -0.56 -3.64
N ASN A 143 -7.03 0.00 -3.82
CA ASN A 143 -7.77 -0.10 -5.07
C ASN A 143 -6.98 0.49 -6.24
N GLN A 144 -6.36 1.65 -6.04
CA GLN A 144 -5.53 2.28 -7.06
C GLN A 144 -4.26 1.48 -7.33
N THR A 145 -3.68 0.90 -6.29
CA THR A 145 -2.50 0.04 -6.42
C THR A 145 -2.83 -1.20 -7.24
N VAL A 146 -3.98 -1.81 -6.99
CA VAL A 146 -4.46 -2.97 -7.77
C VAL A 146 -4.64 -2.59 -9.24
N ASP A 147 -5.26 -1.44 -9.51
CA ASP A 147 -5.45 -0.97 -10.89
C ASP A 147 -4.10 -0.75 -11.59
N ASN A 148 -3.13 -0.17 -10.89
CA ASN A 148 -1.79 0.04 -11.43
C ASN A 148 -1.05 -1.28 -11.66
N LEU A 149 -1.20 -2.24 -10.75
CA LEU A 149 -0.66 -3.58 -10.92
C LEU A 149 -1.21 -4.23 -12.19
N LYS A 150 -2.51 -4.14 -12.41
CA LYS A 150 -3.15 -4.70 -13.60
C LYS A 150 -2.61 -4.06 -14.88
N LYS A 151 -2.35 -2.75 -14.86
CA LYS A 151 -1.75 -2.04 -16.00
C LYS A 151 -0.34 -2.52 -16.27
N MET A 152 0.44 -2.78 -15.25
CA MET A 152 1.82 -3.28 -15.39
C MET A 152 1.87 -4.71 -15.90
N LEU A 153 0.83 -5.50 -15.67
CA LEU A 153 0.74 -6.88 -16.13
C LEU A 153 0.40 -7.00 -17.63
N LYS A 154 -0.17 -5.94 -18.21
CA LYS A 154 -0.55 -5.95 -19.63
C LYS A 154 0.64 -5.98 -20.58
#